data_59a2fb55d43cc4649cf00f68a17a9cb9
#
_entry.id   59a2fb55d43cc4649cf00f68a17a9cb9
#
_cell.length_a   1.000
_cell.length_b   1.000
_cell.length_c   1.000
_cell.angle_alpha   90.00
_cell.angle_beta   90.00
_cell.angle_gamma   90.00
#
_symmetry.space_group_name_H-M   'P 1'
#
loop_
_entity.id
_entity.type
_entity.pdbx_description
1 polymer ?
#
loop_
_entity_poly.entity_id
_entity_poly.type
_entity_poly.pdbx_seq_one_letter_code
_entity_poly.pdbx_strand_id
1 'polypeptide(L)'
;LGSFPCMVCAIRDMDEELQGLHLTYLQASYDKPCGEDGLHAPRYQKLAIKHPGTGEALPAKKMRNRKQGSISGQAVHLFPIPENGRLVIAEGIETALAARELCKAYDWGLYAALSTSGMTNFHFPDGIKEIAIIADNDIPRPVGCKAANDLAMRAFKQGIRAKVLKSKTPGYDALDELNEKKQSDNH
;
A
#
# COMPACT_ATOMS: atom_id res chain seq x y z
N LEU A 1 -23.80 13.68 2.98
CA LEU A 1 -23.06 12.46 2.65
C LEU A 1 -23.35 11.45 3.76
N GLY A 2 -23.61 10.17 3.42
CA GLY A 2 -23.95 9.10 4.37
C GLY A 2 -22.78 8.61 5.21
N SER A 3 -23.03 7.60 6.05
CA SER A 3 -22.00 6.83 6.75
C SER A 3 -21.53 5.69 5.86
N PHE A 4 -20.21 5.45 5.80
CA PHE A 4 -19.60 4.42 4.99
C PHE A 4 -18.64 3.58 5.83
N PRO A 5 -18.51 2.29 5.58
CA PRO A 5 -17.44 1.50 6.15
C PRO A 5 -16.09 2.13 5.85
N CYS A 6 -15.13 1.99 6.74
CA CYS A 6 -13.82 2.59 6.58
C CYS A 6 -12.73 1.64 7.08
N MET A 7 -11.75 1.36 6.21
CA MET A 7 -10.49 0.76 6.65
C MET A 7 -9.64 1.86 7.27
N VAL A 8 -9.23 1.66 8.51
CA VAL A 8 -8.40 2.60 9.27
C VAL A 8 -7.05 1.96 9.54
N CYS A 9 -5.98 2.59 9.07
CA CYS A 9 -4.61 2.13 9.30
C CYS A 9 -3.82 3.17 10.08
N ALA A 10 -3.10 2.73 11.10
CA ALA A 10 -2.22 3.58 11.90
C ALA A 10 -0.94 3.88 11.09
N ILE A 11 -0.59 5.16 11.00
CA ILE A 11 0.71 5.62 10.48
C ILE A 11 1.62 5.76 11.70
N ARG A 12 2.73 5.02 11.69
CA ARG A 12 3.67 4.95 12.80
C ARG A 12 5.05 5.43 12.39
N ASP A 13 5.79 5.91 13.38
CA ASP A 13 7.24 6.15 13.22
C ASP A 13 8.05 4.89 13.57
N MET A 14 9.37 5.05 13.59
CA MET A 14 10.30 3.95 13.85
C MET A 14 10.28 3.46 15.30
N ASP A 15 9.75 4.26 16.22
CA ASP A 15 9.53 3.91 17.64
C ASP A 15 8.11 3.34 17.88
N GLU A 16 7.40 2.98 16.81
CA GLU A 16 6.02 2.47 16.83
C GLU A 16 4.97 3.48 17.37
N GLU A 17 5.35 4.75 17.55
CA GLU A 17 4.49 5.81 18.02
C GLU A 17 3.50 6.25 16.92
N LEU A 18 2.23 6.44 17.31
CA LEU A 18 1.19 6.88 16.38
C LEU A 18 1.42 8.31 15.90
N GLN A 19 1.63 8.50 14.61
CA GLN A 19 1.85 9.79 13.96
C GLN A 19 0.64 10.28 13.14
N GLY A 20 -0.25 9.37 12.79
CA GLY A 20 -1.46 9.71 12.04
C GLY A 20 -2.31 8.48 11.70
N LEU A 21 -3.37 8.73 10.93
CA LEU A 21 -4.26 7.69 10.43
C LEU A 21 -4.43 7.81 8.93
N HIS A 22 -4.38 6.69 8.24
CA HIS A 22 -4.83 6.57 6.86
C HIS A 22 -6.22 5.94 6.84
N LEU A 23 -7.16 6.61 6.20
CA LEU A 23 -8.56 6.23 6.08
C LEU A 23 -8.86 5.88 4.63
N THR A 24 -9.38 4.68 4.36
CA THR A 24 -9.93 4.29 3.06
C THR A 24 -11.41 4.00 3.23
N TYR A 25 -12.26 4.87 2.69
CA TYR A 25 -13.70 4.66 2.68
C TYR A 25 -14.07 3.57 1.68
N LEU A 26 -14.96 2.69 2.11
CA LEU A 26 -15.33 1.48 1.39
C LEU A 26 -16.83 1.49 1.06
N GLN A 27 -17.16 0.80 -0.01
CA GLN A 27 -18.54 0.48 -0.37
C GLN A 27 -18.67 -1.03 -0.36
N ALA A 28 -19.70 -1.53 0.32
CA ALA A 28 -20.04 -2.95 0.33
C ALA A 28 -20.86 -3.30 -0.91
N SER A 29 -20.58 -4.44 -1.52
CA SER A 29 -21.45 -5.09 -2.49
C SER A 29 -21.77 -6.52 -2.04
N TYR A 30 -22.95 -7.02 -2.41
CA TYR A 30 -23.46 -8.33 -2.01
C TYR A 30 -23.70 -9.23 -3.22
N ASP A 31 -22.96 -9.05 -4.29
CA ASP A 31 -23.29 -9.54 -5.63
C ASP A 31 -23.16 -11.06 -5.83
N LYS A 32 -22.61 -11.81 -4.88
CA LYS A 32 -22.54 -13.29 -4.98
C LYS A 32 -22.67 -13.97 -3.62
N PRO A 33 -23.35 -15.14 -3.54
CA PRO A 33 -23.30 -16.01 -2.37
C PRO A 33 -21.85 -16.43 -2.10
N CYS A 34 -21.42 -16.37 -0.85
CA CYS A 34 -20.11 -16.82 -0.44
C CYS A 34 -20.28 -18.03 0.49
N GLY A 35 -19.92 -19.21 0.00
CA GLY A 35 -19.99 -20.47 0.75
C GLY A 35 -21.20 -21.35 0.47
N GLU A 36 -21.10 -22.61 0.87
CA GLU A 36 -22.17 -23.62 0.72
C GLU A 36 -23.38 -23.36 1.62
N ASP A 37 -23.22 -22.52 2.62
CA ASP A 37 -24.23 -22.13 3.61
C ASP A 37 -25.13 -20.96 3.17
N GLY A 38 -24.91 -20.40 1.97
CA GLY A 38 -25.69 -19.32 1.39
C GLY A 38 -25.51 -17.95 2.10
N LEU A 39 -24.56 -17.83 3.02
CA LEU A 39 -24.25 -16.57 3.66
C LEU A 39 -23.57 -15.61 2.67
N HIS A 40 -24.15 -14.43 2.51
CA HIS A 40 -23.60 -13.37 1.67
C HIS A 40 -22.58 -12.55 2.46
N ALA A 41 -21.29 -12.89 2.36
CA ALA A 41 -20.26 -12.01 2.88
C ALA A 41 -20.13 -10.77 1.97
N PRO A 42 -20.18 -9.55 2.50
CA PRO A 42 -20.01 -8.36 1.69
C PRO A 42 -18.60 -8.31 1.09
N ARG A 43 -18.51 -8.00 -0.20
CA ARG A 43 -17.25 -7.60 -0.81
C ARG A 43 -17.09 -6.11 -0.62
N TYR A 44 -15.91 -5.71 -0.18
CA TYR A 44 -15.58 -4.31 0.00
C TYR A 44 -14.69 -3.83 -1.15
N GLN A 45 -15.06 -2.70 -1.74
CA GLN A 45 -14.24 -1.99 -2.73
C GLN A 45 -14.10 -0.54 -2.32
N LYS A 46 -13.09 0.14 -2.86
CA LYS A 46 -12.89 1.56 -2.61
C LYS A 46 -14.15 2.35 -2.99
N LEU A 47 -14.60 3.25 -2.11
CA LEU A 47 -15.76 4.08 -2.34
C LEU A 47 -15.59 4.95 -3.60
N ALA A 48 -16.57 4.90 -4.49
CA ALA A 48 -16.63 5.69 -5.72
C ALA A 48 -17.92 6.51 -5.75
N ILE A 49 -17.90 7.69 -5.11
CA ILE A 49 -19.04 8.61 -5.09
C ILE A 49 -18.66 9.98 -5.65
N LYS A 50 -19.67 10.67 -6.17
CA LYS A 50 -19.54 12.04 -6.65
C LYS A 50 -20.22 13.02 -5.70
N HIS A 51 -19.69 14.22 -5.60
CA HIS A 51 -20.31 15.29 -4.85
C HIS A 51 -21.67 15.66 -5.50
N PRO A 52 -22.78 15.70 -4.74
CA PRO A 52 -24.12 15.86 -5.32
C PRO A 52 -24.34 17.20 -6.01
N GLY A 53 -23.62 18.25 -5.62
CA GLY A 53 -23.77 19.59 -6.20
C GLY A 53 -22.78 19.90 -7.32
N THR A 54 -21.55 19.35 -7.29
CA THR A 54 -20.51 19.66 -8.29
C THR A 54 -20.26 18.53 -9.28
N GLY A 55 -20.72 17.30 -9.00
CA GLY A 55 -20.45 16.12 -9.83
C GLY A 55 -19.01 15.60 -9.74
N GLU A 56 -18.13 16.25 -8.99
CA GLU A 56 -16.74 15.86 -8.84
C GLU A 56 -16.60 14.57 -8.00
N ALA A 57 -15.64 13.74 -8.35
CA ALA A 57 -15.33 12.54 -7.57
C ALA A 57 -14.80 12.92 -6.18
N LEU A 58 -15.40 12.35 -5.15
CA LEU A 58 -14.92 12.54 -3.78
C LEU A 58 -13.75 11.60 -3.48
N PRO A 59 -12.72 12.07 -2.75
CA PRO A 59 -11.58 11.24 -2.43
C PRO A 59 -12.00 10.11 -1.47
N ALA A 60 -11.78 8.87 -1.91
CA ALA A 60 -12.02 7.70 -1.08
C ALA A 60 -10.97 7.51 0.01
N LYS A 61 -9.82 8.15 -0.11
CA LYS A 61 -8.71 8.08 0.84
C LYS A 61 -8.51 9.43 1.54
N LYS A 62 -8.27 9.41 2.85
CA LYS A 62 -7.93 10.60 3.64
C LYS A 62 -6.84 10.27 4.65
N MET A 63 -5.99 11.25 4.93
CA MET A 63 -5.00 11.18 6.00
C MET A 63 -5.35 12.14 7.13
N ARG A 64 -5.08 11.74 8.36
CA ARG A 64 -5.21 12.54 9.56
C ARG A 64 -3.88 12.54 10.29
N ASN A 65 -3.27 13.69 10.41
CA ASN A 65 -1.99 13.85 11.09
C ASN A 65 -2.21 14.10 12.57
N ARG A 66 -1.35 13.53 13.43
CA ARG A 66 -1.31 13.86 14.85
C ARG A 66 -0.96 15.34 15.05
N LYS A 67 0.01 15.83 14.29
CA LYS A 67 0.41 17.24 14.18
C LYS A 67 0.90 17.52 12.75
N GLN A 68 1.01 18.77 12.38
CA GLN A 68 1.52 19.16 11.07
C GLN A 68 2.88 18.50 10.79
N GLY A 69 2.99 17.81 9.66
CA GLY A 69 4.23 17.15 9.22
C GLY A 69 4.56 15.82 9.90
N SER A 70 3.80 15.38 10.92
CA SER A 70 4.15 14.16 11.70
C SER A 70 4.20 12.88 10.88
N ILE A 71 3.49 12.78 9.76
CA ILE A 71 3.46 11.61 8.89
C ILE A 71 4.55 11.61 7.79
N SER A 72 5.36 12.67 7.71
CA SER A 72 6.41 12.75 6.69
C SER A 72 7.49 11.70 6.94
N GLY A 73 7.75 10.85 5.95
CA GLY A 73 8.71 9.75 6.05
C GLY A 73 8.25 8.56 6.89
N GLN A 74 7.03 8.62 7.43
CA GLN A 74 6.43 7.55 8.20
C GLN A 74 5.62 6.61 7.31
N ALA A 75 5.21 5.45 7.83
CA ALA A 75 4.52 4.42 7.07
C ALA A 75 3.41 3.75 7.88
N VAL A 76 2.54 3.04 7.18
CA VAL A 76 1.68 2.03 7.78
C VAL A 76 2.48 0.73 7.89
N HIS A 77 2.66 0.22 9.10
CA HIS A 77 3.32 -1.05 9.39
C HIS A 77 2.28 -2.18 9.32
N LEU A 78 2.20 -2.86 8.17
CA LEU A 78 1.22 -3.92 7.93
C LEU A 78 1.64 -5.24 8.58
N PHE A 79 2.92 -5.57 8.50
CA PHE A 79 3.55 -6.70 9.17
C PHE A 79 4.91 -6.29 9.73
N PRO A 80 5.25 -6.73 10.96
CA PRO A 80 6.50 -6.35 11.60
C PRO A 80 7.72 -6.85 10.83
N ILE A 81 8.84 -6.16 10.96
CA ILE A 81 10.10 -6.59 10.38
C ILE A 81 10.65 -7.75 11.21
N PRO A 82 10.92 -8.91 10.59
CA PRO A 82 11.47 -10.06 11.29
C PRO A 82 12.96 -9.86 11.62
N GLU A 83 13.53 -10.72 12.46
CA GLU A 83 14.94 -10.66 12.88
C GLU A 83 15.96 -10.74 11.72
N ASN A 84 15.53 -11.31 10.59
CA ASN A 84 16.36 -11.35 9.37
C ASN A 84 16.56 -9.96 8.75
N GLY A 85 15.83 -8.92 9.19
CA GLY A 85 15.95 -7.54 8.76
C GLY A 85 15.47 -7.28 7.33
N ARG A 86 14.48 -8.04 6.85
CA ARG A 86 13.92 -7.91 5.51
C ARG A 86 12.62 -7.13 5.50
N LEU A 87 12.49 -6.16 4.60
CA LEU A 87 11.32 -5.30 4.45
C LEU A 87 10.86 -5.23 3.00
N VAL A 88 9.55 -5.40 2.78
CA VAL A 88 8.87 -4.98 1.54
C VAL A 88 8.20 -3.64 1.81
N ILE A 89 8.38 -2.67 0.92
CA ILE A 89 7.69 -1.38 0.96
C ILE A 89 7.06 -1.06 -0.39
N ALA A 90 5.84 -0.54 -0.36
CA ALA A 90 5.13 -0.03 -1.53
C ALA A 90 4.53 1.35 -1.24
N GLU A 91 4.07 2.06 -2.27
CA GLU A 91 3.33 3.30 -2.08
C GLU A 91 1.96 3.04 -1.45
N GLY A 92 1.18 2.12 -2.01
CA GLY A 92 -0.17 1.80 -1.57
C GLY A 92 -0.24 0.61 -0.61
N ILE A 93 -1.24 0.59 0.27
CA ILE A 93 -1.52 -0.54 1.16
C ILE A 93 -1.90 -1.78 0.33
N GLU A 94 -2.77 -1.59 -0.65
CA GLU A 94 -3.27 -2.64 -1.53
C GLU A 94 -2.13 -3.23 -2.37
N THR A 95 -1.27 -2.37 -2.92
CA THR A 95 -0.08 -2.76 -3.70
C THR A 95 0.92 -3.54 -2.84
N ALA A 96 1.14 -3.11 -1.59
CA ALA A 96 2.01 -3.80 -0.64
C ALA A 96 1.52 -5.22 -0.34
N LEU A 97 0.23 -5.37 -0.02
CA LEU A 97 -0.38 -6.68 0.25
C LEU A 97 -0.33 -7.60 -0.97
N ALA A 98 -0.62 -7.07 -2.16
CA ALA A 98 -0.56 -7.83 -3.40
C ALA A 98 0.86 -8.31 -3.73
N ALA A 99 1.86 -7.45 -3.55
CA ALA A 99 3.26 -7.81 -3.76
C ALA A 99 3.72 -8.92 -2.80
N ARG A 100 3.28 -8.89 -1.53
CA ARG A 100 3.56 -9.95 -0.57
C ARG A 100 3.04 -11.31 -1.03
N GLU A 101 1.82 -11.35 -1.57
CA GLU A 101 1.22 -12.59 -2.11
C GLU A 101 1.92 -13.06 -3.39
N LEU A 102 2.19 -12.15 -4.34
CA LEU A 102 2.85 -12.47 -5.61
C LEU A 102 4.27 -13.02 -5.40
N CYS A 103 5.03 -12.41 -4.52
CA CYS A 103 6.42 -12.76 -4.24
C CYS A 103 6.56 -13.83 -3.15
N LYS A 104 5.45 -14.28 -2.52
CA LYS A 104 5.45 -15.19 -1.35
C LYS A 104 6.40 -14.72 -0.24
N ALA A 105 6.46 -13.40 -0.03
CA ALA A 105 7.36 -12.76 0.93
C ALA A 105 6.81 -12.80 2.36
N TYR A 106 6.40 -13.99 2.83
CA TYR A 106 5.74 -14.16 4.13
C TYR A 106 6.68 -14.03 5.32
N ASP A 107 7.99 -14.17 5.10
CA ASP A 107 9.07 -13.97 6.07
C ASP A 107 9.70 -12.57 5.99
N TRP A 108 8.99 -11.60 5.38
CA TRP A 108 9.38 -10.21 5.28
C TRP A 108 8.42 -9.31 6.04
N GLY A 109 8.93 -8.23 6.63
CA GLY A 109 8.11 -7.11 7.06
C GLY A 109 7.43 -6.45 5.87
N LEU A 110 6.30 -5.76 6.11
CA LEU A 110 5.53 -5.14 5.04
C LEU A 110 5.04 -3.76 5.46
N TYR A 111 5.48 -2.73 4.75
CA TYR A 111 5.12 -1.35 5.02
C TYR A 111 4.49 -0.68 3.79
N ALA A 112 3.62 0.31 4.04
CA ALA A 112 3.08 1.17 2.99
C ALA A 112 3.41 2.64 3.29
N ALA A 113 4.10 3.31 2.35
CA ALA A 113 4.56 4.69 2.48
C ALA A 113 3.49 5.74 2.19
N LEU A 114 2.33 5.33 1.67
CA LEU A 114 1.09 6.08 1.44
C LEU A 114 1.13 7.15 0.34
N SER A 115 2.30 7.50 -0.14
CA SER A 115 2.51 8.44 -1.24
C SER A 115 3.92 8.36 -1.79
N THR A 116 4.12 8.87 -2.99
CA THR A 116 5.45 9.05 -3.62
C THR A 116 6.40 9.86 -2.71
N SER A 117 5.90 10.93 -2.09
CA SER A 117 6.67 11.73 -1.14
C SER A 117 7.00 10.94 0.14
N GLY A 118 6.05 10.12 0.64
CA GLY A 118 6.30 9.21 1.76
C GLY A 118 7.40 8.21 1.44
N MET A 119 7.39 7.64 0.23
CA MET A 119 8.44 6.72 -0.23
C MET A 119 9.81 7.42 -0.32
N THR A 120 9.86 8.60 -0.95
CA THR A 120 11.11 9.37 -1.09
C THR A 120 11.72 9.75 0.26
N ASN A 121 10.90 10.11 1.24
CA ASN A 121 11.32 10.55 2.56
C ASN A 121 11.33 9.43 3.62
N PHE A 122 11.03 8.19 3.24
CA PHE A 122 10.91 7.07 4.18
C PHE A 122 12.10 6.98 5.14
N HIS A 123 11.81 6.88 6.42
CA HIS A 123 12.82 6.65 7.45
C HIS A 123 13.06 5.13 7.57
N PHE A 124 14.31 4.72 7.49
CA PHE A 124 14.65 3.31 7.63
C PHE A 124 14.63 2.91 9.11
N PRO A 125 13.87 1.87 9.49
CA PRO A 125 13.97 1.30 10.82
C PRO A 125 15.35 0.71 11.09
N ASP A 126 15.78 0.70 12.35
CA ASP A 126 17.02 0.07 12.75
C ASP A 126 17.02 -1.44 12.43
N GLY A 127 18.17 -1.99 12.10
CA GLY A 127 18.35 -3.41 11.84
C GLY A 127 17.88 -3.90 10.46
N ILE A 128 17.39 -3.02 9.58
CA ILE A 128 17.10 -3.41 8.20
C ILE A 128 18.40 -3.79 7.48
N LYS A 129 18.37 -4.98 6.84
CA LYS A 129 19.48 -5.52 6.02
C LYS A 129 19.16 -5.57 4.54
N GLU A 130 17.88 -5.73 4.22
CA GLU A 130 17.41 -5.86 2.83
C GLU A 130 16.02 -5.22 2.68
N ILE A 131 15.82 -4.47 1.59
CA ILE A 131 14.55 -3.84 1.24
C ILE A 131 14.16 -4.14 -0.21
N ALA A 132 12.93 -4.64 -0.39
CA ALA A 132 12.29 -4.75 -1.69
C ALA A 132 11.27 -3.60 -1.85
N ILE A 133 11.49 -2.75 -2.83
CA ILE A 133 10.70 -1.54 -3.07
C ILE A 133 9.79 -1.83 -4.27
N ILE A 134 8.49 -1.81 -4.05
CA ILE A 134 7.50 -2.04 -5.09
C ILE A 134 7.13 -0.70 -5.72
N ALA A 135 7.45 -0.57 -7.00
CA ALA A 135 7.14 0.62 -7.78
C ALA A 135 5.93 0.37 -8.68
N ASP A 136 5.01 1.33 -8.71
CA ASP A 136 3.92 1.35 -9.69
C ASP A 136 4.51 1.61 -11.09
N ASN A 137 4.00 0.92 -12.10
CA ASN A 137 4.45 1.07 -13.48
C ASN A 137 3.60 2.09 -14.25
N ASP A 138 3.43 3.28 -13.67
CA ASP A 138 2.60 4.35 -14.21
C ASP A 138 3.07 4.84 -15.58
N ILE A 139 2.12 5.05 -16.48
CA ILE A 139 2.31 5.68 -17.80
C ILE A 139 1.34 6.87 -17.89
N PRO A 140 1.76 8.00 -18.45
CA PRO A 140 3.04 8.35 -19.09
C PRO A 140 4.09 8.94 -18.12
N ARG A 141 3.79 9.06 -16.83
CA ARG A 141 4.69 9.71 -15.85
C ARG A 141 5.17 8.71 -14.81
N PRO A 142 6.37 8.16 -14.93
CA PRO A 142 6.91 7.15 -14.01
C PRO A 142 7.38 7.77 -12.67
N VAL A 143 6.49 8.51 -11.99
CA VAL A 143 6.83 9.21 -10.74
C VAL A 143 7.10 8.22 -9.62
N GLY A 144 6.31 7.14 -9.55
CA GLY A 144 6.51 6.04 -8.60
C GLY A 144 7.84 5.33 -8.79
N CYS A 145 8.23 5.05 -10.05
CA CYS A 145 9.54 4.47 -10.35
C CYS A 145 10.70 5.37 -9.92
N LYS A 146 10.58 6.70 -10.07
CA LYS A 146 11.63 7.63 -9.62
C LYS A 146 11.76 7.59 -8.09
N ALA A 147 10.67 7.70 -7.36
CA ALA A 147 10.68 7.65 -5.90
C ALA A 147 11.26 6.33 -5.36
N ALA A 148 10.91 5.20 -5.99
CA ALA A 148 11.44 3.90 -5.64
C ALA A 148 12.97 3.82 -5.87
N ASN A 149 13.47 4.36 -6.99
CA ASN A 149 14.91 4.41 -7.26
C ASN A 149 15.64 5.35 -6.28
N ASP A 150 15.07 6.51 -5.96
CA ASP A 150 15.64 7.44 -4.99
C ASP A 150 15.74 6.79 -3.60
N LEU A 151 14.70 6.05 -3.19
CA LEU A 151 14.70 5.27 -1.95
C LEU A 151 15.76 4.16 -1.98
N ALA A 152 15.89 3.42 -3.09
CA ALA A 152 16.90 2.38 -3.25
C ALA A 152 18.33 2.93 -3.14
N MET A 153 18.58 4.08 -3.74
CA MET A 153 19.88 4.77 -3.63
C MET A 153 20.18 5.21 -2.20
N ARG A 154 19.18 5.67 -1.45
CA ARG A 154 19.34 6.02 -0.02
C ARG A 154 19.63 4.79 0.82
N ALA A 155 18.91 3.67 0.58
CA ALA A 155 19.16 2.39 1.23
C ALA A 155 20.60 1.90 0.98
N PHE A 156 21.04 1.92 -0.27
CA PHE A 156 22.40 1.52 -0.64
C PHE A 156 23.47 2.34 0.07
N LYS A 157 23.30 3.68 0.17
CA LYS A 157 24.22 4.56 0.91
C LYS A 157 24.32 4.24 2.41
N GLN A 158 23.31 3.58 2.97
CA GLN A 158 23.28 3.12 4.36
C GLN A 158 23.70 1.65 4.52
N GLY A 159 24.21 1.01 3.46
CA GLY A 159 24.63 -0.40 3.49
C GLY A 159 23.47 -1.40 3.44
N ILE A 160 22.24 -0.96 3.15
CA ILE A 160 21.07 -1.81 3.04
C ILE A 160 20.99 -2.34 1.59
N ARG A 161 20.84 -3.66 1.42
CA ARG A 161 20.60 -4.24 0.10
C ARG A 161 19.22 -3.82 -0.39
N ALA A 162 19.14 -3.24 -1.58
CA ALA A 162 17.88 -2.74 -2.13
C ALA A 162 17.58 -3.36 -3.50
N LYS A 163 16.31 -3.72 -3.71
CA LYS A 163 15.79 -4.12 -5.03
C LYS A 163 14.54 -3.30 -5.32
N VAL A 164 14.44 -2.78 -6.55
CA VAL A 164 13.21 -2.18 -7.06
C VAL A 164 12.51 -3.21 -7.93
N LEU A 165 11.27 -3.52 -7.59
CA LEU A 165 10.40 -4.44 -8.31
C LEU A 165 9.24 -3.64 -8.88
N LYS A 166 8.86 -3.92 -10.12
CA LYS A 166 7.69 -3.33 -10.78
C LYS A 166 6.97 -4.36 -11.62
N SER A 167 5.70 -4.13 -11.91
CA SER A 167 4.95 -4.91 -12.87
C SER A 167 5.66 -4.95 -14.23
N LYS A 168 5.60 -6.09 -14.90
CA LYS A 168 6.09 -6.23 -16.28
C LYS A 168 5.16 -5.56 -17.27
N THR A 169 3.87 -5.48 -16.94
CA THR A 169 2.84 -4.89 -17.79
C THR A 169 2.81 -3.38 -17.56
N PRO A 170 2.99 -2.56 -18.59
CA PRO A 170 2.89 -1.12 -18.50
C PRO A 170 1.51 -0.67 -18.00
N GLY A 171 1.47 0.25 -17.03
CA GLY A 171 0.24 0.75 -16.40
C GLY A 171 -0.34 -0.14 -15.30
N TYR A 172 0.27 -1.31 -15.01
CA TYR A 172 -0.17 -2.21 -13.95
C TYR A 172 0.59 -1.93 -12.66
N ASP A 173 -0.12 -2.05 -11.54
CA ASP A 173 0.47 -2.20 -10.22
C ASP A 173 0.51 -3.69 -9.80
N ALA A 174 1.00 -3.99 -8.60
CA ALA A 174 1.06 -5.36 -8.10
C ALA A 174 -0.33 -5.95 -7.82
N LEU A 175 -1.34 -5.11 -7.54
CA LEU A 175 -2.71 -5.57 -7.33
C LEU A 175 -3.34 -6.04 -8.65
N ASP A 176 -3.08 -5.32 -9.74
CA ASP A 176 -3.55 -5.70 -11.07
C ASP A 176 -2.98 -7.06 -11.49
N GLU A 177 -1.66 -7.28 -11.30
CA GLU A 177 -1.02 -8.57 -11.58
C GLU A 177 -1.58 -9.71 -10.72
N LEU A 178 -1.85 -9.45 -9.43
CA LEU A 178 -2.45 -10.46 -8.55
C LEU A 178 -3.86 -10.84 -8.99
N ASN A 179 -4.67 -9.86 -9.39
CA ASN A 179 -6.03 -10.08 -9.84
C ASN A 179 -6.06 -10.88 -11.16
N GLU A 180 -5.18 -10.56 -12.10
CA GLU A 180 -5.05 -11.30 -13.37
C GLU A 180 -4.63 -12.75 -13.13
N LYS A 181 -3.65 -12.98 -12.24
CA LYS A 181 -3.22 -14.31 -11.86
C LYS A 181 -4.36 -15.14 -11.24
N LYS A 182 -5.14 -14.56 -10.32
CA LYS A 182 -6.28 -15.24 -9.70
C LYS A 182 -7.39 -15.58 -10.71
N GLN A 183 -7.56 -14.78 -11.75
CA GLN A 183 -8.51 -15.08 -12.80
C GLN A 183 -8.05 -16.26 -13.66
N SER A 184 -6.75 -16.34 -13.98
CA SER A 184 -6.18 -17.45 -14.74
C SER A 184 -6.13 -18.77 -13.96
N ASP A 185 -5.95 -18.74 -12.64
CA ASP A 185 -5.93 -19.93 -11.78
C ASP A 185 -7.35 -20.53 -11.54
N ASN A 186 -8.42 -19.79 -11.87
CA ASN A 186 -9.81 -20.22 -11.72
C ASN A 186 -10.46 -20.75 -13.03
N HIS A 187 -9.70 -20.89 -14.11
CA HIS A 187 -10.10 -21.47 -15.40
C HIS A 187 -9.31 -22.75 -15.68
#